data_185a228696e5cd87ed9b2298305dcac5
#
_entry.id   185a228696e5cd87ed9b2298305dcac5
#
_cell.length_a   1.000
_cell.length_b   1.000
_cell.length_c   1.000
_cell.angle_alpha   90.00
_cell.angle_beta   90.00
_cell.angle_gamma   90.00
#
_symmetry.space_group_name_H-M   'P 1'
#
loop_
_entity.id
_entity.type
_entity.pdbx_description
1 polymer ?
#
loop_
_entity_poly.entity_id
_entity_poly.type
_entity_poly.pdbx_seq_one_letter_code
_entity_poly.pdbx_strand_id
1 'polypeptide(L)'
;MIPRMRTIPRGMALIVLLATAASGGEESRYLSRLHGGGYLGFFANQQGAVEEDRYVTEGALEADIFLYRFTPDTHLVWSITCATGMGEATTSGLPFSVQEVRYALVPFIEHRSRGRLVRFGLDHGCDHLILKDTAQPWYMRNGEQILRDVYDNRLFAAVGSTSYRRATWKQLADEAPRWIHYVEVGYFLQELFGLVDEDALNEGNNWWWDMEYDLRARLWDSAWGTLFAANRLHLLLDRDDDLYWRDRIGIESQPARSRIGSAYQLTWHALDEHPRDSKEGLIELNASFFF
;
A
#
# COMPACT_ATOMS: atom_id res chain seq x y z
N MET A 1 -30.25 -15.77 -30.56
CA MET A 1 -29.56 -16.17 -29.33
C MET A 1 -29.45 -14.93 -28.46
N ILE A 2 -30.26 -14.80 -27.41
CA ILE A 2 -30.30 -13.62 -26.51
C ILE A 2 -29.31 -13.93 -25.38
N PRO A 3 -28.32 -13.05 -25.11
CA PRO A 3 -27.39 -13.27 -24.01
C PRO A 3 -28.14 -13.14 -22.68
N ARG A 4 -28.01 -14.16 -21.82
CA ARG A 4 -28.53 -14.14 -20.46
C ARG A 4 -27.87 -13.00 -19.66
N MET A 5 -28.66 -12.03 -19.23
CA MET A 5 -28.26 -11.05 -18.22
C MET A 5 -27.87 -11.81 -16.94
N ARG A 6 -26.60 -11.75 -16.59
CA ARG A 6 -26.11 -12.24 -15.30
C ARG A 6 -26.62 -11.31 -14.19
N THR A 7 -27.24 -11.87 -13.20
CA THR A 7 -27.79 -11.18 -12.03
C THR A 7 -26.65 -10.53 -11.22
N ILE A 8 -26.78 -9.24 -10.94
CA ILE A 8 -25.89 -8.49 -10.04
C ILE A 8 -25.88 -9.18 -8.67
N PRO A 9 -24.70 -9.45 -8.08
CA PRO A 9 -24.61 -10.12 -6.79
C PRO A 9 -25.33 -9.30 -5.70
N ARG A 10 -26.14 -9.95 -4.90
CA ARG A 10 -26.93 -9.34 -3.81
C ARG A 10 -26.11 -8.57 -2.76
N GLY A 11 -24.78 -8.78 -2.70
CA GLY A 11 -23.88 -8.07 -1.80
C GLY A 11 -23.66 -6.59 -2.13
N MET A 12 -23.68 -6.21 -3.42
CA MET A 12 -23.55 -4.79 -3.82
C MET A 12 -24.80 -3.96 -3.46
N ALA A 13 -25.98 -4.58 -3.44
CA ALA A 13 -27.22 -3.92 -3.05
C ALA A 13 -27.25 -3.54 -1.56
N LEU A 14 -26.54 -4.27 -0.70
CA LEU A 14 -26.50 -4.00 0.74
C LEU A 14 -25.66 -2.76 1.08
N ILE A 15 -24.56 -2.52 0.36
CA ILE A 15 -23.70 -1.34 0.56
C ILE A 15 -24.44 -0.07 0.13
N VAL A 16 -25.20 -0.12 -0.96
CA VAL A 16 -26.01 1.01 -1.45
C VAL A 16 -27.20 1.28 -0.51
N LEU A 17 -27.82 0.26 0.09
CA LEU A 17 -28.95 0.40 1.02
C LEU A 17 -28.53 0.98 2.38
N LEU A 18 -27.33 0.67 2.88
CA LEU A 18 -26.79 1.28 4.11
C LEU A 18 -26.47 2.79 3.93
N ALA A 19 -26.14 3.22 2.72
CA ALA A 19 -25.91 4.62 2.40
C ALA A 19 -27.20 5.47 2.38
N THR A 20 -28.37 4.90 2.09
CA THR A 20 -29.63 5.65 1.99
C THR A 20 -30.36 5.83 3.30
N ALA A 21 -30.06 5.06 4.34
CA ALA A 21 -30.75 5.10 5.64
C ALA A 21 -30.32 6.26 6.58
N ALA A 22 -29.28 7.04 6.19
CA ALA A 22 -28.68 8.07 7.07
C ALA A 22 -28.98 9.52 6.67
N SER A 23 -30.02 9.80 5.90
CA SER A 23 -30.35 11.17 5.45
C SER A 23 -31.19 11.94 6.46
N GLY A 24 -30.54 12.44 7.50
CA GLY A 24 -31.08 13.46 8.40
C GLY A 24 -30.13 14.65 8.43
N GLY A 25 -30.58 15.75 7.92
CA GLY A 25 -30.10 17.12 7.77
C GLY A 25 -28.69 17.53 8.21
N GLU A 26 -28.12 18.47 7.44
CA GLU A 26 -26.97 19.33 7.70
C GLU A 26 -25.63 18.84 7.15
N GLU A 27 -25.00 19.73 6.39
CA GLU A 27 -23.71 19.67 5.68
C GLU A 27 -23.53 18.47 4.73
N SER A 28 -23.07 18.75 3.50
CA SER A 28 -22.78 17.71 2.52
C SER A 28 -21.97 16.56 3.14
N ARG A 29 -22.59 15.40 3.27
CA ARG A 29 -21.92 14.19 3.76
C ARG A 29 -21.04 13.53 2.71
N TYR A 30 -21.15 13.99 1.45
CA TYR A 30 -20.44 13.47 0.30
C TYR A 30 -19.16 14.26 0.04
N LEU A 31 -18.08 13.55 -0.36
CA LEU A 31 -16.79 14.12 -0.69
C LEU A 31 -16.27 15.10 0.36
N SER A 32 -16.35 14.69 1.62
CA SER A 32 -16.09 15.58 2.75
C SER A 32 -14.64 16.01 2.86
N ARG A 33 -13.70 15.21 2.31
CA ARG A 33 -12.27 15.45 2.45
C ARG A 33 -11.47 14.71 1.38
N LEU A 34 -10.34 15.28 1.00
CA LEU A 34 -9.30 14.66 0.18
C LEU A 34 -7.97 14.79 0.91
N HIS A 35 -7.25 13.69 1.04
CA HIS A 35 -5.85 13.71 1.44
C HIS A 35 -5.04 13.14 0.29
N GLY A 36 -3.94 13.80 -0.04
CA GLY A 36 -3.04 13.36 -1.08
C GLY A 36 -1.61 13.38 -0.62
N GLY A 37 -0.78 12.67 -1.32
CA GLY A 37 0.64 12.61 -1.06
C GLY A 37 1.38 11.74 -2.05
N GLY A 38 2.62 11.51 -1.74
CA GLY A 38 3.47 10.61 -2.50
C GLY A 38 4.85 10.54 -1.89
N TYR A 39 5.67 9.71 -2.49
CA TYR A 39 7.07 9.60 -2.10
C TYR A 39 7.97 9.35 -3.29
N LEU A 40 9.26 9.59 -3.08
CA LEU A 40 10.35 9.21 -3.95
C LEU A 40 11.43 8.56 -3.10
N GLY A 41 11.76 7.31 -3.42
CA GLY A 41 12.79 6.50 -2.75
C GLY A 41 13.97 6.26 -3.68
N PHE A 42 15.17 6.19 -3.10
CA PHE A 42 16.40 5.80 -3.76
C PHE A 42 17.02 4.64 -3.02
N PHE A 43 17.46 3.64 -3.74
CA PHE A 43 18.06 2.45 -3.18
C PHE A 43 19.59 2.49 -3.28
N ALA A 44 20.24 1.99 -2.24
CA ALA A 44 21.68 1.80 -2.16
C ALA A 44 21.98 0.38 -1.62
N ASN A 45 23.25 0.00 -1.63
CA ASN A 45 23.73 -1.32 -1.23
C ASN A 45 23.24 -2.46 -2.14
N GLN A 46 23.15 -2.17 -3.43
CA GLN A 46 22.67 -3.13 -4.43
C GLN A 46 23.51 -4.41 -4.52
N GLN A 47 24.78 -4.38 -4.10
CA GLN A 47 25.70 -5.54 -4.14
C GLN A 47 25.27 -6.74 -3.30
N GLY A 48 24.28 -6.57 -2.43
CA GLY A 48 23.68 -7.66 -1.65
C GLY A 48 22.29 -8.04 -2.10
N ALA A 49 21.71 -7.30 -3.04
CA ALA A 49 20.36 -7.56 -3.51
C ALA A 49 20.33 -8.71 -4.52
N VAL A 50 19.28 -9.51 -4.49
CA VAL A 50 19.06 -10.63 -5.42
C VAL A 50 18.96 -10.13 -6.86
N GLU A 51 18.55 -8.87 -7.08
CA GLU A 51 18.43 -8.19 -8.39
C GLU A 51 19.03 -6.79 -8.35
N GLU A 52 20.33 -6.69 -8.50
CA GLU A 52 21.09 -5.44 -8.36
C GLU A 52 20.63 -4.32 -9.31
N ASP A 53 20.21 -4.64 -10.52
CA ASP A 53 19.84 -3.70 -11.57
C ASP A 53 18.35 -3.28 -11.54
N ARG A 54 17.51 -3.95 -10.75
CA ARG A 54 16.08 -3.69 -10.69
C ARG A 54 15.72 -2.47 -9.82
N TYR A 55 16.45 -2.24 -8.73
CA TYR A 55 16.11 -1.25 -7.72
C TYR A 55 17.07 -0.08 -7.72
N VAL A 56 16.76 0.98 -8.47
CA VAL A 56 17.47 2.26 -8.43
C VAL A 56 16.65 3.29 -7.70
N THR A 57 15.38 3.44 -8.06
CA THR A 57 14.46 4.38 -7.43
C THR A 57 13.03 3.86 -7.51
N GLU A 58 12.21 4.27 -6.55
CA GLU A 58 10.78 4.00 -6.52
C GLU A 58 10.03 5.28 -6.20
N GLY A 59 8.84 5.44 -6.76
CA GLY A 59 7.99 6.58 -6.44
C GLY A 59 6.53 6.20 -6.47
N ALA A 60 5.72 6.86 -5.64
CA ALA A 60 4.28 6.68 -5.64
C ALA A 60 3.54 7.99 -5.47
N LEU A 61 2.33 8.01 -6.00
CA LEU A 61 1.29 8.98 -5.70
C LEU A 61 0.11 8.27 -5.06
N GLU A 62 -0.47 8.89 -4.06
CA GLU A 62 -1.54 8.32 -3.25
C GLU A 62 -2.61 9.37 -2.95
N ALA A 63 -3.87 8.93 -2.88
CA ALA A 63 -4.98 9.79 -2.53
C ALA A 63 -6.02 9.01 -1.72
N ASP A 64 -6.42 9.57 -0.57
CA ASP A 64 -7.58 9.12 0.21
C ASP A 64 -8.75 10.06 -0.05
N ILE A 65 -9.78 9.56 -0.72
CA ILE A 65 -11.00 10.28 -1.04
C ILE A 65 -12.07 9.88 -0.03
N PHE A 66 -12.48 10.81 0.85
CA PHE A 66 -13.54 10.58 1.82
C PHE A 66 -14.90 10.73 1.14
N LEU A 67 -15.38 9.63 0.57
CA LEU A 67 -16.59 9.61 -0.25
C LEU A 67 -17.85 9.94 0.52
N TYR A 68 -17.98 9.39 1.74
CA TYR A 68 -19.19 9.56 2.54
C TYR A 68 -18.86 9.55 4.03
N ARG A 69 -19.51 10.46 4.79
CA ARG A 69 -19.42 10.57 6.23
C ARG A 69 -20.69 10.03 6.89
N PHE A 70 -20.59 8.85 7.50
CA PHE A 70 -21.71 8.26 8.26
C PHE A 70 -21.93 8.99 9.58
N THR A 71 -20.84 9.23 10.31
CA THR A 71 -20.77 10.00 11.57
C THR A 71 -19.53 10.89 11.54
N PRO A 72 -19.35 11.84 12.50
CA PRO A 72 -18.11 12.62 12.60
C PRO A 72 -16.84 11.77 12.61
N ASP A 73 -16.92 10.55 13.16
CA ASP A 73 -15.79 9.64 13.36
C ASP A 73 -15.76 8.49 12.35
N THR A 74 -16.78 8.32 11.51
CA THR A 74 -16.92 7.16 10.60
C THR A 74 -17.11 7.59 9.17
N HIS A 75 -16.24 7.10 8.28
CA HIS A 75 -16.21 7.47 6.86
C HIS A 75 -16.10 6.25 5.96
N LEU A 76 -16.72 6.35 4.78
CA LEU A 76 -16.36 5.54 3.62
C LEU A 76 -15.23 6.26 2.89
N VAL A 77 -14.11 5.59 2.72
CA VAL A 77 -12.91 6.12 2.08
C VAL A 77 -12.58 5.27 0.88
N TRP A 78 -12.11 5.90 -0.18
CA TRP A 78 -11.50 5.24 -1.31
C TRP A 78 -10.05 5.70 -1.39
N SER A 79 -9.13 4.81 -1.11
CA SER A 79 -7.70 5.04 -1.32
C SER A 79 -7.29 4.58 -2.70
N ILE A 80 -6.49 5.38 -3.37
CA ILE A 80 -5.92 5.10 -4.69
C ILE A 80 -4.42 5.27 -4.60
N THR A 81 -3.67 4.28 -5.08
CA THR A 81 -2.21 4.35 -5.17
C THR A 81 -1.76 4.05 -6.59
N CYS A 82 -0.78 4.80 -7.06
CA CYS A 82 -0.02 4.50 -8.27
C CYS A 82 1.46 4.61 -7.93
N ALA A 83 2.18 3.50 -8.04
CA ALA A 83 3.61 3.43 -7.76
C ALA A 83 4.37 2.93 -8.99
N THR A 84 5.63 3.35 -9.11
CA THR A 84 6.55 2.92 -10.17
C THR A 84 7.90 2.57 -9.57
N GLY A 85 8.38 1.36 -9.88
CA GLY A 85 9.76 0.96 -9.64
C GLY A 85 10.63 1.20 -10.89
N MET A 86 11.84 1.72 -10.69
CA MET A 86 12.79 2.01 -11.77
C MET A 86 14.12 1.34 -11.46
N GLY A 87 14.62 0.61 -12.44
CA GLY A 87 15.93 -0.04 -12.43
C GLY A 87 16.88 0.53 -13.46
N GLU A 88 18.06 -0.05 -13.60
CA GLU A 88 19.04 0.37 -14.59
C GLU A 88 18.53 0.23 -16.03
N ALA A 89 18.83 1.23 -16.84
CA ALA A 89 18.46 1.23 -18.25
C ALA A 89 19.58 0.60 -19.09
N THR A 90 19.28 -0.51 -19.72
CA THR A 90 20.26 -1.21 -20.58
C THR A 90 20.35 -0.66 -22.00
N THR A 91 19.37 0.15 -22.47
CA THR A 91 19.25 0.50 -23.90
C THR A 91 18.82 1.94 -24.20
N SER A 92 18.38 2.70 -23.21
CA SER A 92 17.95 4.08 -23.43
C SER A 92 18.99 5.03 -22.88
N GLY A 93 19.56 5.97 -23.47
CA GLY A 93 20.54 6.90 -22.90
C GLY A 93 20.14 7.60 -21.58
N LEU A 94 19.09 7.12 -20.91
CA LEU A 94 18.70 7.47 -19.55
C LEU A 94 19.34 6.48 -18.56
N PRO A 95 19.71 6.94 -17.36
CA PRO A 95 20.35 6.08 -16.35
C PRO A 95 19.39 5.05 -15.70
N PHE A 96 18.07 5.15 -15.96
CA PHE A 96 17.06 4.26 -15.40
C PHE A 96 15.89 4.07 -16.36
N SER A 97 15.17 2.97 -16.21
CA SER A 97 13.93 2.67 -16.93
C SER A 97 12.87 2.15 -15.97
N VAL A 98 11.58 2.38 -16.29
CA VAL A 98 10.48 1.80 -15.52
C VAL A 98 10.55 0.29 -15.67
N GLN A 99 10.60 -0.41 -14.53
CA GLN A 99 10.62 -1.87 -14.44
C GLN A 99 9.29 -2.42 -13.97
N GLU A 100 8.56 -1.64 -13.18
CA GLU A 100 7.34 -2.07 -12.53
C GLU A 100 6.36 -0.90 -12.37
N VAL A 101 5.07 -1.18 -12.52
CA VAL A 101 3.99 -0.24 -12.20
C VAL A 101 2.97 -0.98 -11.33
N ARG A 102 2.64 -0.39 -10.19
CA ARG A 102 1.63 -0.90 -9.24
C ARG A 102 0.47 0.07 -9.15
N TYR A 103 -0.73 -0.47 -9.14
CA TYR A 103 -1.95 0.28 -8.86
C TYR A 103 -2.69 -0.40 -7.71
N ALA A 104 -3.27 0.39 -6.82
CA ALA A 104 -4.17 -0.13 -5.80
C ALA A 104 -5.43 0.74 -5.71
N LEU A 105 -6.58 0.08 -5.62
CA LEU A 105 -7.88 0.67 -5.39
C LEU A 105 -8.45 0.05 -4.12
N VAL A 106 -8.57 0.85 -3.06
CA VAL A 106 -8.85 0.35 -1.72
C VAL A 106 -10.05 1.06 -1.11
N PRO A 107 -11.29 0.62 -1.42
CA PRO A 107 -12.46 1.07 -0.69
C PRO A 107 -12.50 0.47 0.72
N PHE A 108 -12.67 1.31 1.75
CA PHE A 108 -12.79 0.85 3.13
C PHE A 108 -13.67 1.78 3.98
N ILE A 109 -14.21 1.22 5.06
CA ILE A 109 -14.81 1.98 6.14
C ILE A 109 -13.72 2.25 7.18
N GLU A 110 -13.59 3.51 7.57
CA GLU A 110 -12.69 3.97 8.61
C GLU A 110 -13.50 4.54 9.77
N HIS A 111 -13.17 4.11 10.99
CA HIS A 111 -13.65 4.69 12.22
C HIS A 111 -12.47 5.18 13.07
N ARG A 112 -12.49 6.48 13.47
CA ARG A 112 -11.47 7.10 14.31
C ARG A 112 -12.10 7.68 15.55
N SER A 113 -11.86 7.09 16.70
CA SER A 113 -12.41 7.57 17.96
C SER A 113 -11.49 7.24 19.12
N ARG A 114 -11.41 8.13 20.10
CA ARG A 114 -10.72 7.94 21.39
C ARG A 114 -9.27 7.42 21.26
N GLY A 115 -8.51 7.95 20.32
CA GLY A 115 -7.11 7.53 20.10
C GLY A 115 -6.94 6.24 19.28
N ARG A 116 -8.03 5.61 18.83
CA ARG A 116 -8.02 4.37 18.06
C ARG A 116 -8.53 4.58 16.64
N LEU A 117 -7.92 3.88 15.71
CA LEU A 117 -8.31 3.74 14.33
C LEU A 117 -8.75 2.29 14.11
N VAL A 118 -9.87 2.11 13.43
CA VAL A 118 -10.32 0.80 12.93
C VAL A 118 -10.64 0.94 11.45
N ARG A 119 -10.21 -0.01 10.63
CA ARG A 119 -10.52 -0.09 9.20
C ARG A 119 -11.00 -1.47 8.83
N PHE A 120 -11.89 -1.52 7.87
CA PHE A 120 -12.33 -2.75 7.22
C PHE A 120 -12.62 -2.46 5.75
N GLY A 121 -12.07 -3.24 4.83
CA GLY A 121 -12.22 -2.95 3.41
C GLY A 121 -11.76 -4.06 2.49
N LEU A 122 -11.73 -3.70 1.21
CA LEU A 122 -11.22 -4.49 0.11
C LEU A 122 -10.02 -3.77 -0.47
N ASP A 123 -8.92 -4.47 -0.65
CA ASP A 123 -7.74 -4.01 -1.37
C ASP A 123 -7.71 -4.73 -2.72
N HIS A 124 -7.80 -3.96 -3.80
CA HIS A 124 -7.59 -4.46 -5.15
C HIS A 124 -6.29 -3.86 -5.66
N GLY A 125 -5.24 -4.66 -5.68
CA GLY A 125 -3.94 -4.34 -6.24
C GLY A 125 -3.74 -4.97 -7.60
N CYS A 126 -3.01 -4.28 -8.47
CA CYS A 126 -2.42 -4.90 -9.65
C CYS A 126 -0.98 -4.43 -9.79
N ASP A 127 -0.13 -5.37 -10.14
CA ASP A 127 1.30 -5.22 -10.25
C ASP A 127 1.75 -5.70 -11.62
N HIS A 128 2.32 -4.77 -12.40
CA HIS A 128 2.72 -4.99 -13.78
C HIS A 128 4.22 -4.83 -13.93
N LEU A 129 4.92 -5.91 -14.27
CA LEU A 129 6.33 -5.88 -14.64
C LEU A 129 6.49 -5.45 -16.09
N ILE A 130 7.25 -4.38 -16.32
CA ILE A 130 7.51 -3.83 -17.65
C ILE A 130 8.80 -4.43 -18.17
N LEU A 131 8.68 -5.48 -18.97
CA LEU A 131 9.81 -6.17 -19.58
C LEU A 131 10.03 -5.70 -21.01
N LYS A 132 11.29 -5.50 -21.39
CA LYS A 132 11.66 -4.88 -22.65
C LYS A 132 11.36 -5.72 -23.90
N ASP A 133 11.26 -7.05 -23.82
CA ASP A 133 11.37 -7.89 -25.01
C ASP A 133 10.48 -9.13 -25.07
N THR A 134 9.45 -9.28 -24.26
CA THR A 134 8.69 -10.52 -24.33
C THR A 134 7.20 -10.32 -24.58
N ALA A 135 6.70 -10.99 -25.63
CA ALA A 135 5.27 -11.27 -25.80
C ALA A 135 4.77 -12.36 -24.82
N GLN A 136 5.65 -12.82 -23.93
CA GLN A 136 5.33 -13.84 -22.95
C GLN A 136 4.68 -13.21 -21.71
N PRO A 137 3.67 -13.85 -21.10
CA PRO A 137 3.04 -13.38 -19.87
C PRO A 137 3.90 -13.60 -18.62
N TRP A 138 5.10 -14.11 -18.76
CA TRP A 138 6.03 -14.45 -17.68
C TRP A 138 7.49 -14.14 -18.07
N TYR A 139 8.36 -14.05 -17.08
CA TYR A 139 9.80 -13.97 -17.26
C TYR A 139 10.53 -14.96 -16.33
N MET A 140 11.80 -15.24 -16.63
CA MET A 140 12.63 -16.12 -15.81
C MET A 140 13.46 -15.31 -14.82
N ARG A 141 13.41 -15.71 -13.56
CA ARG A 141 14.18 -15.13 -12.47
C ARG A 141 14.82 -16.27 -11.68
N ASN A 142 16.13 -16.27 -11.52
CA ASN A 142 16.85 -17.31 -10.79
C ASN A 142 16.48 -18.75 -11.19
N GLY A 143 16.05 -18.95 -12.44
CA GLY A 143 15.59 -20.26 -12.95
C GLY A 143 14.11 -20.55 -12.70
N GLU A 144 13.38 -19.65 -12.05
CA GLU A 144 11.95 -19.75 -11.82
C GLU A 144 11.15 -18.87 -12.78
N GLN A 145 9.94 -19.30 -13.09
CA GLN A 145 9.01 -18.58 -13.93
C GLN A 145 8.16 -17.64 -13.08
N ILE A 146 8.18 -16.33 -13.37
CA ILE A 146 7.45 -15.31 -12.64
C ILE A 146 6.45 -14.63 -13.56
N LEU A 147 5.20 -14.53 -13.14
CA LEU A 147 4.16 -13.85 -13.90
C LEU A 147 4.43 -12.36 -14.02
N ARG A 148 4.16 -11.86 -15.22
CA ARG A 148 4.31 -10.45 -15.54
C ARG A 148 3.28 -9.58 -14.82
N ASP A 149 2.03 -10.00 -14.85
CA ASP A 149 0.92 -9.27 -14.29
C ASP A 149 0.31 -10.07 -13.14
N VAL A 150 0.17 -9.46 -11.96
CA VAL A 150 -0.44 -10.07 -10.79
C VAL A 150 -1.53 -9.19 -10.26
N TYR A 151 -2.65 -9.80 -9.92
CA TYR A 151 -3.81 -9.13 -9.35
C TYR A 151 -4.07 -9.66 -7.96
N ASP A 152 -4.05 -8.77 -6.98
CA ASP A 152 -4.34 -9.08 -5.60
C ASP A 152 -5.72 -8.54 -5.21
N ASN A 153 -6.58 -9.42 -4.74
CA ASN A 153 -7.87 -9.05 -4.18
C ASN A 153 -7.90 -9.52 -2.73
N ARG A 154 -7.93 -8.57 -1.79
CA ARG A 154 -7.71 -8.86 -0.39
C ARG A 154 -8.76 -8.16 0.48
N LEU A 155 -9.52 -8.94 1.25
CA LEU A 155 -10.32 -8.41 2.35
C LEU A 155 -9.39 -8.14 3.53
N PHE A 156 -9.51 -6.97 4.16
CA PHE A 156 -8.67 -6.66 5.31
C PHE A 156 -9.44 -6.05 6.47
N ALA A 157 -8.90 -6.23 7.66
CA ALA A 157 -9.30 -5.55 8.87
C ALA A 157 -8.06 -5.00 9.58
N ALA A 158 -8.17 -3.80 10.13
CA ALA A 158 -7.04 -3.17 10.75
C ALA A 158 -7.40 -2.37 12.00
N VAL A 159 -6.43 -2.27 12.92
CA VAL A 159 -6.51 -1.41 14.09
C VAL A 159 -5.21 -0.62 14.25
N GLY A 160 -5.29 0.59 14.79
CA GLY A 160 -4.10 1.39 15.00
C GLY A 160 -4.35 2.66 15.81
N SER A 161 -3.32 3.49 15.87
CA SER A 161 -3.39 4.82 16.42
C SER A 161 -4.20 5.74 15.50
N THR A 162 -4.98 6.68 16.05
CA THR A 162 -5.70 7.69 15.22
C THR A 162 -4.77 8.56 14.39
N SER A 163 -3.52 8.66 14.80
CA SER A 163 -2.47 9.37 14.08
C SER A 163 -1.89 8.59 12.90
N TYR A 164 -2.16 7.29 12.79
CA TYR A 164 -1.70 6.49 11.67
C TYR A 164 -2.39 6.90 10.37
N ARG A 165 -1.60 7.03 9.31
CA ARG A 165 -2.06 7.18 7.92
C ARG A 165 -1.20 6.27 7.06
N ARG A 166 -1.84 5.46 6.23
CA ARG A 166 -1.15 4.43 5.43
C ARG A 166 -0.18 5.06 4.44
N ALA A 167 -0.60 6.13 3.80
CA ALA A 167 0.11 6.72 2.70
C ALA A 167 0.79 8.03 3.05
N THR A 168 0.16 8.83 3.87
CA THR A 168 0.60 10.19 4.11
C THR A 168 0.72 10.45 5.60
N TRP A 169 1.94 10.66 6.03
CA TRP A 169 2.25 11.07 7.40
C TRP A 169 1.94 12.55 7.56
N LYS A 170 0.68 12.89 7.76
CA LYS A 170 0.39 14.26 8.13
C LYS A 170 0.89 14.47 9.54
N GLN A 171 1.74 15.45 9.69
CA GLN A 171 2.16 15.94 10.98
C GLN A 171 0.94 16.16 11.85
N LEU A 172 0.96 15.58 13.03
CA LEU A 172 -0.07 15.82 14.02
C LEU A 172 0.08 17.22 14.55
N ALA A 173 -1.05 17.88 14.70
CA ALA A 173 -1.08 19.16 15.36
C ALA A 173 -0.49 19.01 16.77
N ASP A 174 0.40 19.91 17.10
CA ASP A 174 0.93 20.30 18.40
C ASP A 174 1.71 19.25 19.24
N GLU A 175 1.37 17.95 19.23
CA GLU A 175 2.14 16.93 19.94
C GLU A 175 2.16 15.62 19.16
N ALA A 176 3.32 15.25 18.61
CA ALA A 176 3.50 13.93 18.03
C ALA A 176 3.39 12.85 19.13
N PRO A 177 2.54 11.84 18.97
CA PRO A 177 2.41 10.79 19.98
C PRO A 177 3.73 10.05 20.16
N ARG A 178 3.94 9.53 21.37
CA ARG A 178 5.14 8.73 21.66
C ARG A 178 5.23 7.48 20.80
N TRP A 179 4.08 6.90 20.49
CA TRP A 179 3.95 5.67 19.72
C TRP A 179 2.86 5.84 18.66
N ILE A 180 3.17 5.45 17.44
CA ILE A 180 2.20 5.28 16.36
C ILE A 180 2.30 3.82 15.94
N HIS A 181 1.19 3.11 15.97
CA HIS A 181 1.14 1.71 15.58
C HIS A 181 -0.07 1.44 14.69
N TYR A 182 0.07 0.41 13.88
CA TYR A 182 -0.96 -0.08 12.99
C TYR A 182 -0.75 -1.57 12.77
N VAL A 183 -1.83 -2.33 12.87
CA VAL A 183 -1.85 -3.76 12.55
C VAL A 183 -2.96 -3.97 11.55
N GLU A 184 -2.68 -4.65 10.47
CA GLU A 184 -3.63 -5.05 9.45
C GLU A 184 -3.50 -6.53 9.21
N VAL A 185 -4.63 -7.23 9.09
CA VAL A 185 -4.71 -8.63 8.70
C VAL A 185 -5.56 -8.73 7.45
N GLY A 186 -5.07 -9.43 6.46
CA GLY A 186 -5.74 -9.62 5.19
C GLY A 186 -6.00 -11.08 4.86
N TYR A 187 -7.04 -11.31 4.06
CA TYR A 187 -7.37 -12.59 3.47
C TYR A 187 -7.49 -12.43 1.96
N PHE A 188 -6.70 -13.16 1.20
CA PHE A 188 -6.68 -13.07 -0.26
C PHE A 188 -7.81 -13.88 -0.89
N LEU A 189 -8.60 -13.21 -1.71
CA LEU A 189 -9.67 -13.80 -2.50
C LEU A 189 -9.09 -14.33 -3.81
N GLN A 190 -9.39 -15.56 -4.17
CA GLN A 190 -8.93 -16.14 -5.45
C GLN A 190 -9.68 -15.55 -6.64
N GLU A 191 -10.94 -15.19 -6.45
CA GLU A 191 -11.78 -14.62 -7.49
C GLU A 191 -12.47 -13.37 -6.98
N LEU A 192 -12.41 -12.28 -7.74
CA LEU A 192 -13.25 -11.13 -7.53
C LEU A 192 -14.19 -10.95 -8.73
N PHE A 193 -15.49 -11.24 -8.52
CA PHE A 193 -16.58 -11.00 -9.47
C PHE A 193 -16.49 -11.72 -10.81
N GLY A 194 -15.65 -12.72 -11.00
CA GLY A 194 -15.52 -13.46 -12.25
C GLY A 194 -15.09 -12.56 -13.44
N LEU A 195 -14.39 -11.49 -13.16
CA LEU A 195 -13.93 -10.49 -14.15
C LEU A 195 -12.54 -10.80 -14.71
N VAL A 196 -11.82 -11.73 -14.08
CA VAL A 196 -10.46 -12.08 -14.45
C VAL A 196 -10.43 -13.53 -14.91
N ASP A 197 -9.60 -13.81 -15.90
CA ASP A 197 -9.38 -15.16 -16.40
C ASP A 197 -8.78 -16.02 -15.29
N GLU A 198 -9.41 -17.17 -15.00
CA GLU A 198 -9.01 -18.06 -13.92
C GLU A 198 -7.54 -18.48 -14.03
N ASP A 199 -7.03 -18.64 -15.25
CA ASP A 199 -5.64 -19.00 -15.51
C ASP A 199 -4.65 -17.88 -15.15
N ALA A 200 -5.04 -16.62 -15.29
CA ALA A 200 -4.18 -15.47 -14.95
C ALA A 200 -4.11 -15.20 -13.44
N LEU A 201 -5.14 -15.59 -12.68
CA LEU A 201 -5.18 -15.41 -11.22
C LEU A 201 -4.43 -16.51 -10.47
N ASN A 202 -4.42 -17.73 -11.02
CA ASN A 202 -4.01 -18.92 -10.26
C ASN A 202 -2.49 -19.09 -10.14
N GLU A 203 -1.70 -18.51 -11.04
CA GLU A 203 -0.25 -18.73 -11.03
C GLU A 203 0.56 -17.61 -10.35
N GLY A 204 -0.01 -16.42 -10.16
CA GLY A 204 0.71 -15.26 -9.61
C GLY A 204 0.36 -14.89 -8.19
N ASN A 205 -0.78 -15.34 -7.69
CA ASN A 205 -1.25 -15.02 -6.37
C ASN A 205 -1.62 -16.28 -5.59
N ASN A 206 -0.59 -16.94 -5.05
CA ASN A 206 -0.78 -18.10 -4.18
C ASN A 206 -0.99 -17.71 -2.70
N TRP A 207 -1.23 -16.42 -2.41
CA TRP A 207 -1.38 -15.94 -1.04
C TRP A 207 -2.70 -16.38 -0.42
N TRP A 208 -2.66 -16.71 0.87
CA TRP A 208 -3.82 -17.02 1.68
C TRP A 208 -4.12 -15.90 2.67
N TRP A 209 -3.13 -15.57 3.52
CA TRP A 209 -3.23 -14.56 4.56
C TRP A 209 -2.01 -13.67 4.55
N ASP A 210 -2.20 -12.45 5.02
CA ASP A 210 -1.09 -11.61 5.44
C ASP A 210 -1.37 -10.89 6.76
N MET A 211 -0.30 -10.43 7.37
CA MET A 211 -0.35 -9.52 8.49
C MET A 211 0.73 -8.45 8.33
N GLU A 212 0.33 -7.20 8.33
CA GLU A 212 1.23 -6.06 8.35
C GLU A 212 1.21 -5.40 9.73
N TYR A 213 2.39 -5.13 10.28
CA TYR A 213 2.57 -4.36 11.50
C TYR A 213 3.49 -3.18 11.23
N ASP A 214 3.02 -1.98 11.50
CA ASP A 214 3.76 -0.75 11.34
C ASP A 214 3.88 -0.06 12.70
N LEU A 215 5.11 0.22 13.13
CA LEU A 215 5.42 0.84 14.41
C LEU A 215 6.34 2.04 14.19
N ARG A 216 6.00 3.16 14.82
CA ARG A 216 6.89 4.29 14.99
C ARG A 216 6.99 4.67 16.45
N ALA A 217 8.22 4.76 16.94
CA ALA A 217 8.55 5.19 18.27
C ALA A 217 9.24 6.56 18.20
N ARG A 218 8.67 7.58 18.84
CA ARG A 218 9.29 8.90 18.91
C ARG A 218 10.58 8.83 19.73
N LEU A 219 11.70 9.13 19.08
CA LEU A 219 13.02 9.20 19.71
C LEU A 219 13.29 10.59 20.26
N TRP A 220 12.93 11.62 19.47
CA TRP A 220 13.25 13.00 19.79
C TRP A 220 12.22 13.94 19.19
N ASP A 221 11.99 15.07 19.87
CA ASP A 221 11.09 16.12 19.44
C ASP A 221 11.69 17.48 19.73
N SER A 222 11.53 18.42 18.79
CA SER A 222 12.10 19.77 18.88
C SER A 222 11.33 20.77 18.05
N ALA A 223 11.69 22.05 18.16
CA ALA A 223 11.17 23.11 17.31
C ALA A 223 11.47 22.91 15.80
N TRP A 224 12.41 22.03 15.44
CA TRP A 224 12.80 21.73 14.06
C TRP A 224 12.02 20.54 13.47
N GLY A 225 11.46 19.71 14.32
CA GLY A 225 10.72 18.51 13.90
C GLY A 225 10.85 17.36 14.87
N THR A 226 10.29 16.23 14.47
CA THR A 226 10.22 15.01 15.26
C THR A 226 11.00 13.91 14.57
N LEU A 227 11.75 13.11 15.35
CA LEU A 227 12.48 11.93 14.89
C LEU A 227 11.83 10.67 15.47
N PHE A 228 11.59 9.68 14.62
CA PHE A 228 11.06 8.37 15.00
C PHE A 228 12.04 7.26 14.64
N ALA A 229 12.08 6.22 15.47
CA ALA A 229 12.45 4.88 15.00
C ALA A 229 11.23 4.27 14.32
N ALA A 230 11.41 3.63 13.20
CA ALA A 230 10.35 3.00 12.42
C ALA A 230 10.66 1.52 12.21
N ASN A 231 9.64 0.69 12.29
CA ASN A 231 9.71 -0.71 11.92
C ASN A 231 8.43 -1.07 11.18
N ARG A 232 8.56 -1.79 10.07
CA ARG A 232 7.45 -2.40 9.36
C ARG A 232 7.74 -3.86 9.15
N LEU A 233 6.91 -4.70 9.75
CA LEU A 233 6.92 -6.14 9.58
C LEU A 233 5.73 -6.55 8.73
N HIS A 234 5.96 -7.36 7.71
CA HIS A 234 4.92 -7.95 6.88
C HIS A 234 5.14 -9.46 6.80
N LEU A 235 4.13 -10.21 7.17
CA LEU A 235 4.09 -11.67 7.10
C LEU A 235 3.12 -12.05 6.00
N LEU A 236 3.52 -12.96 5.13
CA LEU A 236 2.69 -13.52 4.08
C LEU A 236 2.68 -15.03 4.20
N LEU A 237 1.51 -15.62 4.23
CA LEU A 237 1.30 -17.06 4.20
C LEU A 237 0.70 -17.42 2.84
N ASP A 238 1.32 -18.35 2.15
CA ASP A 238 0.78 -18.88 0.91
C ASP A 238 -0.13 -20.11 1.14
N ARG A 239 -0.65 -20.67 0.05
CA ARG A 239 -1.57 -21.82 0.10
C ARG A 239 -0.85 -23.15 0.22
N ASP A 240 0.46 -23.16 0.07
CA ASP A 240 1.33 -24.30 0.31
C ASP A 240 1.85 -24.34 1.75
N ASP A 241 1.31 -23.45 2.61
CA ASP A 241 1.67 -23.27 4.02
C ASP A 241 3.10 -22.71 4.22
N ASP A 242 3.70 -22.10 3.20
CA ASP A 242 4.97 -21.41 3.33
C ASP A 242 4.78 -19.99 3.86
N LEU A 243 5.59 -19.61 4.83
CA LEU A 243 5.56 -18.31 5.51
C LEU A 243 6.74 -17.46 5.10
N TYR A 244 6.46 -16.28 4.52
CA TYR A 244 7.45 -15.30 4.07
C TYR A 244 7.44 -14.08 4.97
N TRP A 245 8.63 -13.57 5.27
CA TRP A 245 8.85 -12.44 6.16
C TRP A 245 9.43 -11.27 5.39
N ARG A 246 8.94 -10.08 5.69
CA ARG A 246 9.54 -8.82 5.24
C ARG A 246 9.68 -7.92 6.46
N ASP A 247 10.90 -7.56 6.82
CA ASP A 247 11.18 -6.66 7.95
C ASP A 247 12.00 -5.46 7.49
N ARG A 248 11.46 -4.28 7.74
CA ARG A 248 12.05 -2.99 7.39
C ARG A 248 12.26 -2.19 8.65
N ILE A 249 13.50 -1.82 8.91
CA ILE A 249 13.91 -1.05 10.09
C ILE A 249 14.48 0.28 9.64
N GLY A 250 14.07 1.36 10.27
CA GLY A 250 14.54 2.68 9.83
C GLY A 250 14.40 3.78 10.86
N ILE A 251 14.78 4.95 10.42
CA ILE A 251 14.55 6.21 11.13
C ILE A 251 13.77 7.15 10.21
N GLU A 252 12.82 7.89 10.77
CA GLU A 252 11.98 8.84 10.05
C GLU A 252 12.07 10.21 10.71
N SER A 253 12.36 11.24 9.93
CA SER A 253 12.37 12.63 10.34
C SER A 253 11.20 13.38 9.73
N GLN A 254 10.40 14.03 10.55
CA GLN A 254 9.28 14.89 10.15
C GLN A 254 9.58 16.35 10.53
N PRO A 255 9.93 17.22 9.58
CA PRO A 255 10.21 18.63 9.85
C PRO A 255 8.98 19.40 10.36
N ALA A 256 9.18 20.27 11.36
CA ALA A 256 8.09 20.99 12.04
C ALA A 256 7.39 22.08 11.20
N ARG A 257 8.03 22.58 10.16
CA ARG A 257 7.59 23.78 9.43
C ARG A 257 7.54 23.57 7.93
N SER A 258 6.51 22.87 7.47
CA SER A 258 6.21 22.82 6.05
C SER A 258 4.73 23.12 5.80
N ARG A 259 4.42 23.91 4.77
CA ARG A 259 3.04 24.09 4.29
C ARG A 259 2.49 22.79 3.72
N ILE A 260 3.38 22.02 3.08
CA ILE A 260 3.18 20.65 2.64
C ILE A 260 3.87 19.80 3.68
N GLY A 261 3.16 18.85 4.31
CA GLY A 261 3.78 17.90 5.21
C GLY A 261 4.88 17.16 4.47
N SER A 262 5.99 16.92 5.13
CA SER A 262 7.09 16.12 4.56
C SER A 262 7.68 15.19 5.61
N ALA A 263 8.20 14.06 5.14
CA ALA A 263 8.97 13.14 5.96
C ALA A 263 10.15 12.61 5.14
N TYR A 264 11.26 12.39 5.82
CA TYR A 264 12.45 11.77 5.26
C TYR A 264 12.74 10.50 6.04
N GLN A 265 12.88 9.39 5.35
CA GLN A 265 13.08 8.10 5.97
C GLN A 265 14.33 7.44 5.40
N LEU A 266 15.15 6.90 6.28
CA LEU A 266 16.23 5.98 5.94
C LEU A 266 15.82 4.60 6.44
N THR A 267 15.66 3.66 5.53
CA THR A 267 15.16 2.31 5.81
C THR A 267 16.17 1.28 5.34
N TRP A 268 16.41 0.28 6.17
CA TRP A 268 17.10 -0.94 5.82
C TRP A 268 16.10 -2.08 5.71
N HIS A 269 16.09 -2.77 4.54
CA HIS A 269 15.33 -3.98 4.31
C HIS A 269 16.09 -5.15 4.92
N ALA A 270 15.90 -5.37 6.22
CA ALA A 270 16.72 -6.30 7.02
C ALA A 270 16.47 -7.75 6.67
N LEU A 271 15.23 -8.07 6.30
CA LEU A 271 14.78 -9.37 5.83
C LEU A 271 13.71 -9.13 4.77
N ASP A 272 13.79 -9.80 3.65
CA ASP A 272 12.77 -9.75 2.61
C ASP A 272 12.76 -11.05 1.79
N GLU A 273 11.99 -12.01 2.26
CA GLU A 273 11.84 -13.34 1.63
C GLU A 273 10.75 -13.33 0.54
N HIS A 274 10.22 -12.16 0.17
CA HIS A 274 9.15 -12.09 -0.83
C HIS A 274 9.62 -12.67 -2.17
N PRO A 275 8.97 -13.72 -2.70
CA PRO A 275 9.52 -14.49 -3.81
C PRO A 275 9.61 -13.68 -5.11
N ARG A 276 8.74 -12.69 -5.28
CA ARG A 276 8.65 -11.89 -6.49
C ARG A 276 9.37 -10.55 -6.42
N ASP A 277 9.44 -9.93 -5.24
CA ASP A 277 9.86 -8.54 -5.04
C ASP A 277 10.73 -8.40 -3.79
N SER A 278 11.78 -9.23 -3.69
CA SER A 278 12.72 -9.15 -2.58
C SER A 278 13.62 -7.92 -2.71
N LYS A 279 13.70 -7.16 -1.61
CA LYS A 279 14.60 -6.01 -1.44
C LYS A 279 15.62 -6.26 -0.31
N GLU A 280 15.86 -7.53 0.03
CA GLU A 280 16.74 -7.89 1.13
C GLU A 280 18.12 -7.24 1.01
N GLY A 281 18.58 -6.65 2.12
CA GLY A 281 19.88 -5.99 2.21
C GLY A 281 19.92 -4.58 1.64
N LEU A 282 18.90 -4.12 0.91
CA LEU A 282 18.86 -2.76 0.38
C LEU A 282 18.70 -1.72 1.50
N ILE A 283 19.28 -0.56 1.26
CA ILE A 283 19.07 0.67 2.03
C ILE A 283 18.28 1.63 1.16
N GLU A 284 17.13 2.07 1.65
CA GLU A 284 16.27 3.02 0.96
C GLU A 284 16.32 4.39 1.66
N LEU A 285 16.61 5.44 0.89
CA LEU A 285 16.40 6.82 1.31
C LEU A 285 15.11 7.32 0.66
N ASN A 286 14.10 7.61 1.47
CA ASN A 286 12.78 8.01 1.03
C ASN A 286 12.47 9.45 1.43
N ALA A 287 11.90 10.22 0.51
CA ALA A 287 11.35 11.54 0.74
C ALA A 287 9.85 11.51 0.42
N SER A 288 9.01 11.73 1.43
CA SER A 288 7.56 11.75 1.31
C SER A 288 7.03 13.17 1.44
N PHE A 289 5.92 13.44 0.77
CA PHE A 289 5.16 14.68 0.88
C PHE A 289 3.67 14.39 1.01
N PHE A 290 2.92 15.28 1.64
CA PHE A 290 1.48 15.11 1.84
C PHE A 290 0.76 16.47 2.01
N PHE A 291 -0.49 16.53 1.58
CA PHE A 291 -1.35 17.71 1.58
C PHE A 291 -2.83 17.38 1.85
#